data_cd139b348e7cd85fce09de9632196b31
#
_entry.id   cd139b348e7cd85fce09de9632196b31
#
_cell.length_a   1.000
_cell.length_b   1.000
_cell.length_c   1.000
_cell.angle_alpha   90.00
_cell.angle_beta   90.00
_cell.angle_gamma   90.00
#
_symmetry.space_group_name_H-M   'P 1'
#
loop_
_entity.id
_entity.type
_entity.pdbx_description
1 polymer ?
#
loop_
_entity_poly.entity_id
_entity_poly.type
_entity_poly.pdbx_seq_one_letter_code
_entity_poly.pdbx_strand_id
1 'polypeptide(L)'
;MLTSFFCTRKWLLWSWGGLFILLSSLWAQVSLTVAINAWYGGFYDLMQNSATYFDRSQIGIDLFYNKLYDFCMLAMPYVIIATITNWFTRVYGLRWREAITFDYLPKWRSVTEDIEGASQRIQEDTHKFAEIIENLGLQIVRSIMTLIAFIPVLWELSAKTDIPFFGMEGGSLVWFALVISIGGLIITWFVGAKLPGLEYNNQKVEAAYRKELVFGEDDKSNYAKPETILELFTGIKFNYQRLFNHYGYVDVWVNSYDQFMVIVPYLLVGPGLFTKLITLGVVVQVSNAFRKVHEGFGVFLYQFTQITELRSIWKRLKEFEDNLRRFKA
;
A
#
# COMPACT_ATOMS: atom_id res chain seq x y z
N MET A 1 12.56 -20.54 3.51
CA MET A 1 12.38 -19.06 3.45
C MET A 1 12.21 -18.44 4.84
N LEU A 2 11.04 -18.64 5.50
CA LEU A 2 10.79 -18.07 6.83
C LEU A 2 11.75 -18.66 7.88
N THR A 3 11.92 -19.98 7.88
CA THR A 3 12.80 -20.69 8.82
C THR A 3 14.26 -20.27 8.69
N SER A 4 14.72 -20.00 7.47
CA SER A 4 16.10 -19.57 7.18
C SER A 4 16.45 -18.24 7.87
N PHE A 5 15.47 -17.33 8.01
CA PHE A 5 15.66 -16.03 8.62
C PHE A 5 15.21 -15.97 10.08
N PHE A 6 14.00 -16.49 10.40
CA PHE A 6 13.41 -16.36 11.74
C PHE A 6 13.82 -17.44 12.74
N CYS A 7 14.28 -18.60 12.27
CA CYS A 7 14.63 -19.72 13.15
C CYS A 7 16.14 -20.00 13.22
N THR A 8 16.96 -19.36 12.38
CA THR A 8 18.40 -19.58 12.37
C THR A 8 19.11 -18.67 13.36
N ARG A 9 19.88 -19.24 14.30
CA ARG A 9 20.54 -18.51 15.39
C ARG A 9 21.36 -17.30 14.93
N LYS A 10 22.02 -17.38 13.76
CA LYS A 10 22.80 -16.29 13.16
C LYS A 10 21.94 -15.06 12.86
N TRP A 11 20.67 -15.26 12.50
CA TRP A 11 19.78 -14.21 12.03
C TRP A 11 18.74 -13.73 13.05
N LEU A 12 18.65 -14.37 14.23
CA LEU A 12 17.62 -14.06 15.24
C LEU A 12 17.57 -12.58 15.63
N LEU A 13 18.75 -11.96 15.81
CA LEU A 13 18.80 -10.53 16.15
C LEU A 13 18.26 -9.65 15.03
N TRP A 14 18.62 -9.97 13.77
CA TRP A 14 18.12 -9.25 12.62
C TRP A 14 16.62 -9.51 12.38
N SER A 15 16.18 -10.76 12.45
CA SER A 15 14.79 -11.11 12.15
C SER A 15 13.81 -10.55 13.19
N TRP A 16 13.99 -10.89 14.46
CA TRP A 16 13.07 -10.46 15.52
C TRP A 16 13.36 -9.04 16.01
N GLY A 17 14.63 -8.69 16.21
CA GLY A 17 15.02 -7.34 16.62
C GLY A 17 14.70 -6.31 15.53
N GLY A 18 15.01 -6.63 14.27
CA GLY A 18 14.67 -5.79 13.15
C GLY A 18 13.16 -5.63 12.95
N LEU A 19 12.40 -6.73 13.08
CA LEU A 19 10.93 -6.66 13.02
C LEU A 19 10.36 -5.78 14.14
N PHE A 20 10.87 -5.93 15.36
CA PHE A 20 10.46 -5.10 16.51
C PHE A 20 10.73 -3.60 16.25
N ILE A 21 11.91 -3.26 15.72
CA ILE A 21 12.26 -1.87 15.36
C ILE A 21 11.30 -1.35 14.29
N LEU A 22 11.02 -2.13 13.24
CA LEU A 22 10.09 -1.74 12.19
C LEU A 22 8.67 -1.50 12.73
N LEU A 23 8.14 -2.43 13.52
CA LEU A 23 6.80 -2.30 14.09
C LEU A 23 6.70 -1.10 15.05
N SER A 24 7.71 -0.90 15.90
CA SER A 24 7.76 0.25 16.84
C SER A 24 7.86 1.57 16.09
N SER A 25 8.67 1.65 15.05
CA SER A 25 8.81 2.87 14.24
C SER A 25 7.55 3.18 13.44
N LEU A 26 6.87 2.16 12.91
CA LEU A 26 5.57 2.35 12.24
C LEU A 26 4.51 2.83 13.22
N TRP A 27 4.45 2.25 14.42
CA TRP A 27 3.52 2.69 15.45
C TRP A 27 3.77 4.14 15.87
N ALA A 28 5.03 4.54 16.05
CA ALA A 28 5.40 5.93 16.33
C ALA A 28 4.94 6.87 15.20
N GLN A 29 5.14 6.51 13.94
CA GLN A 29 4.67 7.29 12.78
C GLN A 29 3.14 7.42 12.77
N VAL A 30 2.40 6.34 13.03
CA VAL A 30 0.93 6.36 13.07
C VAL A 30 0.45 7.23 14.24
N SER A 31 1.07 7.10 15.42
CA SER A 31 0.76 7.93 16.59
C SER A 31 0.99 9.42 16.33
N LEU A 32 2.09 9.77 15.65
CA LEU A 32 2.35 11.16 15.22
C LEU A 32 1.31 11.63 14.20
N THR A 33 0.84 10.76 13.31
CA THR A 33 -0.21 11.10 12.34
C THR A 33 -1.53 11.40 13.06
N VAL A 34 -1.87 10.65 14.12
CA VAL A 34 -3.04 10.95 14.98
C VAL A 34 -2.86 12.28 15.70
N ALA A 35 -1.67 12.56 16.25
CA ALA A 35 -1.37 13.84 16.90
C ALA A 35 -1.47 15.02 15.92
N ILE A 36 -0.98 14.86 14.68
CA ILE A 36 -1.13 15.84 13.60
C ILE A 36 -2.61 16.05 13.28
N ASN A 37 -3.43 15.00 13.26
CA ASN A 37 -4.87 15.14 13.05
C ASN A 37 -5.54 15.96 14.18
N ALA A 38 -5.14 15.74 15.43
CA ALA A 38 -5.62 16.53 16.55
C ALA A 38 -5.16 18.01 16.47
N TRP A 39 -3.91 18.23 16.02
CA TRP A 39 -3.37 19.56 15.76
C TRP A 39 -4.20 20.31 14.71
N TYR A 40 -4.62 19.67 13.62
CA TYR A 40 -5.51 20.29 12.62
C TYR A 40 -6.78 20.83 13.26
N GLY A 41 -7.41 20.07 14.18
CA GLY A 41 -8.57 20.54 14.91
C GLY A 41 -8.33 21.88 15.62
N GLY A 42 -7.33 21.92 16.49
CA GLY A 42 -7.00 23.13 17.23
C GLY A 42 -6.54 24.31 16.38
N PHE A 43 -5.87 24.04 15.26
CA PHE A 43 -5.42 25.07 14.32
C PHE A 43 -6.60 25.69 13.56
N TYR A 44 -7.50 24.88 13.03
CA TYR A 44 -8.67 25.39 12.30
C TYR A 44 -9.69 26.05 13.23
N ASP A 45 -9.79 25.62 14.49
CA ASP A 45 -10.60 26.32 15.50
C ASP A 45 -10.04 27.71 15.83
N LEU A 46 -8.71 27.85 15.94
CA LEU A 46 -8.06 29.16 16.07
C LEU A 46 -8.35 30.06 14.86
N MET A 47 -8.27 29.51 13.66
CA MET A 47 -8.58 30.26 12.41
C MET A 47 -10.05 30.70 12.34
N GLN A 48 -10.98 29.83 12.71
CA GLN A 48 -12.41 30.13 12.76
C GLN A 48 -12.72 31.26 13.73
N ASN A 49 -12.03 31.27 14.88
CA ASN A 49 -12.24 32.24 15.94
C ASN A 49 -11.31 33.47 15.82
N SER A 50 -10.64 33.68 14.67
CA SER A 50 -9.68 34.79 14.48
C SER A 50 -10.28 36.15 14.74
N ALA A 51 -11.58 36.37 14.45
CA ALA A 51 -12.26 37.62 14.70
C ALA A 51 -12.33 38.02 16.20
N THR A 52 -12.26 37.06 17.12
CA THR A 52 -12.23 37.33 18.58
C THR A 52 -10.95 37.99 19.03
N TYR A 53 -9.89 37.91 18.22
CA TYR A 53 -8.60 38.52 18.49
C TYR A 53 -8.38 39.87 17.78
N PHE A 54 -9.41 40.42 17.12
CA PHE A 54 -9.29 41.66 16.34
C PHE A 54 -8.71 42.81 17.19
N ASP A 55 -9.24 43.03 18.38
CA ASP A 55 -8.76 44.08 19.31
C ASP A 55 -7.42 43.75 19.99
N ARG A 56 -6.95 42.50 19.86
CA ARG A 56 -5.69 41.98 20.43
C ARG A 56 -4.90 41.21 19.37
N SER A 57 -4.73 41.83 18.21
CA SER A 57 -4.16 41.18 17.01
C SER A 57 -2.79 40.53 17.28
N GLN A 58 -1.95 41.15 18.13
CA GLN A 58 -0.64 40.57 18.47
C GLN A 58 -0.77 39.22 19.18
N ILE A 59 -1.72 39.07 20.10
CA ILE A 59 -1.95 37.79 20.79
C ILE A 59 -2.43 36.72 19.81
N GLY A 60 -3.32 37.08 18.88
CA GLY A 60 -3.77 36.16 17.83
C GLY A 60 -2.65 35.70 16.92
N ILE A 61 -1.75 36.60 16.54
CA ILE A 61 -0.58 36.32 15.71
C ILE A 61 0.40 35.39 16.48
N ASP A 62 0.66 35.68 17.75
CA ASP A 62 1.56 34.84 18.57
C ASP A 62 1.00 33.42 18.74
N LEU A 63 -0.31 33.28 18.97
CA LEU A 63 -0.97 31.96 19.03
C LEU A 63 -0.88 31.22 17.69
N PHE A 64 -1.03 31.93 16.57
CA PHE A 64 -0.88 31.35 15.23
C PHE A 64 0.54 30.80 15.00
N TYR A 65 1.59 31.59 15.31
CA TYR A 65 2.96 31.12 15.16
C TYR A 65 3.30 30.00 16.14
N ASN A 66 2.78 30.01 17.35
CA ASN A 66 2.93 28.89 18.29
C ASN A 66 2.31 27.61 17.75
N LYS A 67 1.15 27.67 17.10
CA LYS A 67 0.52 26.51 16.45
C LYS A 67 1.39 25.99 15.29
N LEU A 68 2.01 26.88 14.48
CA LEU A 68 2.92 26.44 13.42
C LEU A 68 4.18 25.78 14.01
N TYR A 69 4.72 26.31 15.11
CA TYR A 69 5.83 25.69 15.82
C TYR A 69 5.44 24.28 16.34
N ASP A 70 4.27 24.13 16.97
CA ASP A 70 3.74 22.83 17.41
C ASP A 70 3.67 21.82 16.25
N PHE A 71 3.24 22.28 15.06
CA PHE A 71 3.23 21.44 13.87
C PHE A 71 4.63 20.95 13.48
N CYS A 72 5.61 21.86 13.46
CA CYS A 72 6.99 21.49 13.16
C CYS A 72 7.55 20.47 14.16
N MET A 73 7.19 20.61 15.45
CA MET A 73 7.59 19.67 16.50
C MET A 73 6.98 18.28 16.35
N LEU A 74 5.82 18.16 15.68
CA LEU A 74 5.21 16.87 15.33
C LEU A 74 5.70 16.33 13.97
N ALA A 75 5.83 17.22 12.98
CA ALA A 75 6.17 16.82 11.61
C ALA A 75 7.63 16.40 11.46
N MET A 76 8.59 17.10 12.13
CA MET A 76 10.02 16.78 12.01
C MET A 76 10.36 15.38 12.55
N PRO A 77 9.94 14.97 13.77
CA PRO A 77 10.12 13.60 14.22
C PRO A 77 9.49 12.57 13.27
N TYR A 78 8.29 12.86 12.75
CA TYR A 78 7.66 11.97 11.75
C TYR A 78 8.55 11.77 10.52
N VAL A 79 9.07 12.84 9.93
CA VAL A 79 9.93 12.78 8.74
C VAL A 79 11.21 11.99 9.02
N ILE A 80 11.86 12.26 10.16
CA ILE A 80 13.08 11.56 10.56
C ILE A 80 12.83 10.07 10.75
N ILE A 81 11.79 9.71 11.51
CA ILE A 81 11.44 8.31 11.77
C ILE A 81 11.05 7.61 10.46
N ALA A 82 10.25 8.26 9.60
CA ALA A 82 9.84 7.69 8.32
C ALA A 82 11.05 7.43 7.40
N THR A 83 11.98 8.36 7.32
CA THR A 83 13.21 8.22 6.51
C THR A 83 14.08 7.07 7.01
N ILE A 84 14.32 7.01 8.33
CA ILE A 84 15.09 5.93 8.94
C ILE A 84 14.39 4.58 8.75
N THR A 85 13.05 4.53 8.92
CA THR A 85 12.26 3.32 8.71
C THR A 85 12.39 2.81 7.28
N ASN A 86 12.25 3.67 6.28
CA ASN A 86 12.35 3.28 4.87
C ASN A 86 13.76 2.77 4.54
N TRP A 87 14.81 3.44 5.04
CA TRP A 87 16.18 2.94 4.88
C TRP A 87 16.38 1.58 5.55
N PHE A 88 15.95 1.45 6.80
CA PHE A 88 16.09 0.21 7.58
C PHE A 88 15.32 -0.96 6.95
N THR A 89 14.14 -0.70 6.37
CA THR A 89 13.34 -1.71 5.67
C THR A 89 14.09 -2.29 4.48
N ARG A 90 14.78 -1.47 3.69
CA ARG A 90 15.64 -1.92 2.58
C ARG A 90 16.79 -2.80 3.07
N VAL A 91 17.45 -2.39 4.15
CA VAL A 91 18.51 -3.21 4.76
C VAL A 91 17.94 -4.53 5.28
N TYR A 92 16.77 -4.50 5.92
CA TYR A 92 16.10 -5.69 6.44
C TYR A 92 15.73 -6.67 5.32
N GLY A 93 15.16 -6.19 4.21
CA GLY A 93 14.88 -7.00 3.03
C GLY A 93 16.14 -7.65 2.44
N LEU A 94 17.23 -6.89 2.32
CA LEU A 94 18.51 -7.40 1.86
C LEU A 94 19.08 -8.50 2.78
N ARG A 95 19.00 -8.32 4.11
CA ARG A 95 19.44 -9.34 5.10
C ARG A 95 18.57 -10.60 5.04
N TRP A 96 17.27 -10.44 4.79
CA TRP A 96 16.40 -11.59 4.60
C TRP A 96 16.75 -12.36 3.32
N ARG A 97 16.98 -11.66 2.21
CA ARG A 97 17.49 -12.28 0.98
C ARG A 97 18.81 -13.01 1.19
N GLU A 98 19.75 -12.38 1.89
CA GLU A 98 21.05 -13.00 2.25
C GLU A 98 20.84 -14.32 3.01
N ALA A 99 19.95 -14.30 4.02
CA ALA A 99 19.65 -15.50 4.81
C ALA A 99 19.08 -16.64 3.96
N ILE A 100 18.16 -16.35 3.03
CA ILE A 100 17.57 -17.34 2.13
C ILE A 100 18.64 -17.89 1.18
N THR A 101 19.40 -17.01 0.53
CA THR A 101 20.40 -17.39 -0.48
C THR A 101 21.47 -18.30 0.12
N PHE A 102 22.01 -17.95 1.28
CA PHE A 102 23.05 -18.74 1.93
C PHE A 102 22.52 -20.00 2.68
N ASP A 103 21.22 -20.11 2.86
CA ASP A 103 20.58 -21.36 3.29
C ASP A 103 20.34 -22.31 2.10
N TYR A 104 19.99 -21.77 0.93
CA TYR A 104 19.72 -22.58 -0.27
C TYR A 104 21.00 -23.08 -0.94
N LEU A 105 22.01 -22.24 -1.07
CA LEU A 105 23.22 -22.55 -1.83
C LEU A 105 23.94 -23.85 -1.39
N PRO A 106 24.22 -24.12 -0.10
CA PRO A 106 24.82 -25.36 0.33
C PRO A 106 23.92 -26.58 0.07
N LYS A 107 22.60 -26.42 0.30
CA LYS A 107 21.63 -27.50 0.07
C LYS A 107 21.56 -27.87 -1.41
N TRP A 108 21.50 -26.88 -2.30
CA TRP A 108 21.51 -27.09 -3.74
C TRP A 108 22.80 -27.77 -4.20
N ARG A 109 23.97 -27.35 -3.69
CA ARG A 109 25.26 -27.99 -4.04
C ARG A 109 25.38 -29.43 -3.56
N SER A 110 24.62 -29.86 -2.57
CA SER A 110 24.62 -31.25 -2.04
C SER A 110 23.64 -32.16 -2.77
N VAL A 111 22.81 -31.63 -3.67
CA VAL A 111 21.87 -32.41 -4.47
C VAL A 111 22.58 -32.98 -5.69
N THR A 112 22.37 -34.26 -5.99
CA THR A 112 22.97 -34.96 -7.14
C THR A 112 22.15 -34.85 -8.41
N GLU A 113 20.83 -34.58 -8.30
CA GLU A 113 19.95 -34.40 -9.45
C GLU A 113 19.86 -32.93 -9.85
N ASP A 114 19.74 -32.70 -11.16
CA ASP A 114 19.52 -31.34 -11.69
C ASP A 114 18.11 -30.86 -11.39
N ILE A 115 18.01 -29.76 -10.63
CA ILE A 115 16.76 -29.07 -10.38
C ILE A 115 16.61 -27.94 -11.41
N GLU A 116 15.64 -28.12 -12.31
CA GLU A 116 15.35 -27.12 -13.36
C GLU A 116 15.07 -25.74 -12.79
N GLY A 117 15.77 -24.74 -13.31
CA GLY A 117 15.60 -23.33 -12.90
C GLY A 117 16.15 -22.99 -11.51
N ALA A 118 17.02 -23.82 -10.91
CA ALA A 118 17.60 -23.58 -9.57
C ALA A 118 18.30 -22.22 -9.48
N SER A 119 19.07 -21.83 -10.50
CA SER A 119 19.76 -20.52 -10.56
C SER A 119 18.77 -19.36 -10.51
N GLN A 120 17.65 -19.45 -11.24
CA GLN A 120 16.59 -18.45 -11.22
C GLN A 120 15.91 -18.38 -9.84
N ARG A 121 15.68 -19.52 -9.18
CA ARG A 121 15.08 -19.54 -7.82
C ARG A 121 16.00 -18.90 -6.79
N ILE A 122 17.30 -19.19 -6.86
CA ILE A 122 18.28 -18.67 -5.89
C ILE A 122 18.57 -17.19 -6.14
N GLN A 123 18.62 -16.72 -7.38
CA GLN A 123 18.99 -15.34 -7.70
C GLN A 123 17.78 -14.42 -7.86
N GLU A 124 16.83 -14.75 -8.75
CA GLU A 124 15.74 -13.85 -9.14
C GLU A 124 14.58 -13.92 -8.14
N ASP A 125 14.08 -15.13 -7.83
CA ASP A 125 12.92 -15.28 -6.96
C ASP A 125 13.20 -14.84 -5.52
N THR A 126 14.40 -15.07 -4.99
CA THR A 126 14.78 -14.55 -3.66
C THR A 126 14.89 -13.02 -3.65
N HIS A 127 15.37 -12.43 -4.75
CA HIS A 127 15.43 -10.97 -4.88
C HIS A 127 14.03 -10.36 -4.91
N LYS A 128 13.17 -10.83 -5.80
CA LYS A 128 11.78 -10.35 -5.92
C LYS A 128 10.98 -10.57 -4.63
N PHE A 129 11.19 -11.71 -3.96
CA PHE A 129 10.57 -11.96 -2.67
C PHE A 129 10.94 -10.89 -1.64
N ALA A 130 12.23 -10.59 -1.51
CA ALA A 130 12.70 -9.58 -0.57
C ALA A 130 12.18 -8.19 -0.92
N GLU A 131 12.19 -7.80 -2.19
CA GLU A 131 11.70 -6.52 -2.69
C GLU A 131 10.20 -6.33 -2.44
N ILE A 132 9.39 -7.36 -2.70
CA ILE A 132 7.94 -7.29 -2.45
C ILE A 132 7.64 -7.24 -0.96
N ILE A 133 8.34 -8.03 -0.14
CA ILE A 133 8.17 -7.97 1.33
C ILE A 133 8.58 -6.60 1.87
N GLU A 134 9.65 -6.01 1.35
CA GLU A 134 10.08 -4.65 1.71
C GLU A 134 8.97 -3.63 1.45
N ASN A 135 8.41 -3.64 0.25
CA ASN A 135 7.43 -2.64 -0.15
C ASN A 135 6.02 -2.94 0.37
N LEU A 136 5.49 -4.12 0.04
CA LEU A 136 4.12 -4.52 0.33
C LEU A 136 3.92 -4.81 1.82
N GLY A 137 4.87 -5.52 2.45
CA GLY A 137 4.79 -5.87 3.86
C GLY A 137 4.70 -4.64 4.76
N LEU A 138 5.55 -3.64 4.51
CA LEU A 138 5.52 -2.38 5.25
C LEU A 138 4.19 -1.63 5.07
N GLN A 139 3.68 -1.58 3.82
CA GLN A 139 2.41 -0.90 3.51
C GLN A 139 1.22 -1.57 4.19
N ILE A 140 1.11 -2.90 4.15
CA ILE A 140 0.03 -3.65 4.80
C ILE A 140 0.06 -3.42 6.32
N VAL A 141 1.23 -3.55 6.95
CA VAL A 141 1.35 -3.35 8.41
C VAL A 141 0.99 -1.93 8.80
N ARG A 142 1.51 -0.93 8.08
CA ARG A 142 1.16 0.48 8.27
C ARG A 142 -0.33 0.72 8.14
N SER A 143 -0.97 0.12 7.14
CA SER A 143 -2.41 0.22 6.89
C SER A 143 -3.23 -0.32 8.06
N ILE A 144 -2.91 -1.52 8.53
CA ILE A 144 -3.57 -2.13 9.68
C ILE A 144 -3.40 -1.26 10.94
N MET A 145 -2.17 -0.80 11.21
CA MET A 145 -1.91 0.09 12.35
C MET A 145 -2.67 1.42 12.24
N THR A 146 -2.78 1.98 11.02
CA THR A 146 -3.56 3.20 10.76
C THR A 146 -5.05 2.96 11.05
N LEU A 147 -5.61 1.85 10.60
CA LEU A 147 -7.01 1.50 10.91
C LEU A 147 -7.23 1.35 12.43
N ILE A 148 -6.34 0.63 13.13
CA ILE A 148 -6.39 0.46 14.59
C ILE A 148 -6.35 1.82 15.31
N ALA A 149 -5.57 2.78 14.82
CA ALA A 149 -5.42 4.09 15.45
C ALA A 149 -6.56 5.06 15.10
N PHE A 150 -7.05 5.07 13.85
CA PHE A 150 -8.02 6.06 13.39
C PHE A 150 -9.49 5.66 13.58
N ILE A 151 -9.81 4.37 13.68
CA ILE A 151 -11.19 3.94 14.02
C ILE A 151 -11.63 4.48 15.37
N PRO A 152 -10.84 4.39 16.47
CA PRO A 152 -11.20 5.02 17.75
C PRO A 152 -11.32 6.56 17.66
N VAL A 153 -10.45 7.22 16.87
CA VAL A 153 -10.53 8.67 16.65
C VAL A 153 -11.87 9.06 15.99
N LEU A 154 -12.27 8.33 14.95
CA LEU A 154 -13.57 8.54 14.32
C LEU A 154 -14.73 8.25 15.26
N TRP A 155 -14.59 7.24 16.12
CA TRP A 155 -15.62 6.91 17.12
C TRP A 155 -15.81 8.06 18.10
N GLU A 156 -14.72 8.62 18.63
CA GLU A 156 -14.75 9.77 19.54
C GLU A 156 -15.33 11.02 18.87
N LEU A 157 -14.91 11.29 17.62
CA LEU A 157 -15.45 12.41 16.85
C LEU A 157 -16.94 12.23 16.54
N SER A 158 -17.39 11.00 16.30
CA SER A 158 -18.79 10.67 16.07
C SER A 158 -19.67 11.04 17.26
N ALA A 159 -19.18 10.87 18.49
CA ALA A 159 -19.91 11.26 19.69
C ALA A 159 -20.10 12.79 19.82
N LYS A 160 -19.30 13.58 19.11
CA LYS A 160 -19.39 15.06 19.09
C LYS A 160 -20.26 15.60 17.96
N THR A 161 -20.68 14.72 17.03
CA THR A 161 -21.41 15.10 15.81
C THR A 161 -22.80 14.49 15.83
N ASP A 162 -23.83 15.33 15.71
CA ASP A 162 -25.20 14.84 15.50
C ASP A 162 -25.43 14.66 13.99
N ILE A 163 -25.57 13.40 13.55
CA ILE A 163 -25.78 13.10 12.14
C ILE A 163 -27.27 12.96 11.88
N PRO A 164 -27.88 13.85 11.07
CA PRO A 164 -29.33 14.00 10.95
C PRO A 164 -30.08 12.75 10.49
N PHE A 165 -29.40 11.78 9.86
CA PHE A 165 -30.06 10.64 9.22
C PHE A 165 -30.14 9.36 10.06
N PHE A 166 -29.38 9.24 11.13
CA PHE A 166 -29.27 7.93 11.80
C PHE A 166 -29.56 7.91 13.30
N GLY A 167 -29.71 9.05 13.98
CA GLY A 167 -30.08 9.07 15.41
C GLY A 167 -29.28 8.07 16.28
N MET A 168 -28.17 7.54 15.76
CA MET A 168 -27.37 6.52 16.42
C MET A 168 -26.42 7.18 17.40
N GLU A 169 -26.64 6.94 18.63
CA GLU A 169 -25.73 7.27 19.72
C GLU A 169 -24.42 6.49 19.51
N GLY A 170 -23.38 7.21 19.09
CA GLY A 170 -22.00 6.73 19.04
C GLY A 170 -21.61 5.88 17.81
N GLY A 171 -20.52 6.27 17.15
CA GLY A 171 -19.86 5.44 16.12
C GLY A 171 -20.45 5.52 14.71
N SER A 172 -21.46 6.36 14.44
CA SER A 172 -22.07 6.47 13.11
C SER A 172 -21.06 6.79 12.00
N LEU A 173 -20.12 7.71 12.23
CA LEU A 173 -19.06 8.03 11.28
C LEU A 173 -18.18 6.81 10.95
N VAL A 174 -17.91 5.95 11.93
CA VAL A 174 -17.12 4.73 11.74
C VAL A 174 -17.86 3.77 10.80
N TRP A 175 -19.15 3.54 11.07
CA TRP A 175 -19.96 2.66 10.21
C TRP A 175 -20.07 3.18 8.78
N PHE A 176 -20.26 4.50 8.60
CA PHE A 176 -20.25 5.10 7.27
C PHE A 176 -18.90 4.92 6.57
N ALA A 177 -17.79 5.20 7.27
CA ALA A 177 -16.46 5.02 6.71
C ALA A 177 -16.20 3.56 6.30
N LEU A 178 -16.59 2.59 7.14
CA LEU A 178 -16.43 1.17 6.86
C LEU A 178 -17.30 0.71 5.68
N VAL A 179 -18.60 1.02 5.71
CA VAL A 179 -19.54 0.59 4.66
C VAL A 179 -19.13 1.16 3.31
N ILE A 180 -18.81 2.46 3.24
CA ILE A 180 -18.44 3.09 1.97
C ILE A 180 -17.07 2.58 1.51
N SER A 181 -16.06 2.44 2.40
CA SER A 181 -14.75 1.93 2.01
C SER A 181 -14.82 0.47 1.54
N ILE A 182 -15.50 -0.40 2.27
CA ILE A 182 -15.67 -1.81 1.88
C ILE A 182 -16.53 -1.92 0.62
N GLY A 183 -17.62 -1.15 0.52
CA GLY A 183 -18.47 -1.10 -0.67
C GLY A 183 -17.70 -0.67 -1.91
N GLY A 184 -16.88 0.38 -1.79
CA GLY A 184 -15.99 0.83 -2.86
C GLY A 184 -14.98 -0.25 -3.29
N LEU A 185 -14.38 -0.97 -2.33
CA LEU A 185 -13.50 -2.10 -2.63
C LEU A 185 -14.22 -3.20 -3.42
N ILE A 186 -15.43 -3.58 -2.99
CA ILE A 186 -16.22 -4.61 -3.66
C ILE A 186 -16.53 -4.20 -5.10
N ILE A 187 -16.99 -2.96 -5.32
CA ILE A 187 -17.29 -2.47 -6.66
C ILE A 187 -16.03 -2.41 -7.53
N THR A 188 -14.89 -1.94 -6.97
CA THR A 188 -13.63 -1.90 -7.70
C THR A 188 -13.17 -3.30 -8.10
N TRP A 189 -13.35 -4.29 -7.23
CA TRP A 189 -13.09 -5.68 -7.56
C TRP A 189 -13.93 -6.15 -8.77
N PHE A 190 -15.23 -5.83 -8.80
CA PHE A 190 -16.09 -6.20 -9.94
C PHE A 190 -15.69 -5.49 -11.23
N VAL A 191 -15.40 -4.19 -11.16
CA VAL A 191 -14.96 -3.39 -12.32
C VAL A 191 -13.61 -3.89 -12.84
N GLY A 192 -12.67 -4.22 -11.95
CA GLY A 192 -11.33 -4.71 -12.28
C GLY A 192 -11.24 -6.20 -12.63
N ALA A 193 -12.30 -6.98 -12.44
CA ALA A 193 -12.26 -8.44 -12.53
C ALA A 193 -11.76 -9.02 -13.87
N LYS A 194 -11.87 -8.26 -14.96
CA LYS A 194 -11.40 -8.68 -16.29
C LYS A 194 -9.91 -8.39 -16.53
N LEU A 195 -9.29 -7.50 -15.73
CA LEU A 195 -7.90 -7.08 -15.95
C LEU A 195 -6.91 -8.26 -15.95
N PRO A 196 -6.94 -9.21 -14.99
CA PRO A 196 -5.99 -10.31 -15.00
C PRO A 196 -6.04 -11.16 -16.27
N GLY A 197 -7.24 -11.37 -16.83
CA GLY A 197 -7.40 -12.10 -18.09
C GLY A 197 -6.87 -11.35 -19.30
N LEU A 198 -7.06 -10.04 -19.34
CA LEU A 198 -6.54 -9.17 -20.41
C LEU A 198 -5.01 -9.08 -20.34
N GLU A 199 -4.45 -8.94 -19.14
CA GLU A 199 -3.00 -8.94 -18.90
C GLU A 199 -2.37 -10.28 -19.33
N TYR A 200 -2.98 -11.40 -18.95
CA TYR A 200 -2.52 -12.72 -19.38
C TYR A 200 -2.49 -12.85 -20.90
N ASN A 201 -3.54 -12.41 -21.60
CA ASN A 201 -3.56 -12.43 -23.05
C ASN A 201 -2.48 -11.53 -23.66
N ASN A 202 -2.24 -10.37 -23.06
CA ASN A 202 -1.18 -9.45 -23.48
C ASN A 202 0.20 -10.10 -23.33
N GLN A 203 0.50 -10.70 -22.18
CA GLN A 203 1.76 -11.43 -21.96
C GLN A 203 1.96 -12.57 -22.95
N LYS A 204 0.86 -13.26 -23.34
CA LYS A 204 0.93 -14.35 -24.33
C LYS A 204 1.34 -13.85 -25.72
N VAL A 205 0.77 -12.75 -26.19
CA VAL A 205 1.12 -12.20 -27.51
C VAL A 205 2.53 -11.60 -27.52
N GLU A 206 2.95 -10.96 -26.42
CA GLU A 206 4.32 -10.48 -26.22
C GLU A 206 5.35 -11.65 -26.24
N ALA A 207 5.02 -12.76 -25.58
CA ALA A 207 5.87 -13.95 -25.59
C ALA A 207 5.99 -14.56 -26.98
N ALA A 208 4.93 -14.57 -27.80
CA ALA A 208 4.97 -15.04 -29.18
C ALA A 208 5.86 -14.12 -30.04
N TYR A 209 5.73 -12.81 -29.90
CA TYR A 209 6.56 -11.83 -30.60
C TYR A 209 8.05 -11.97 -30.21
N ARG A 210 8.34 -12.07 -28.92
CA ARG A 210 9.72 -12.30 -28.44
C ARG A 210 10.31 -13.60 -28.97
N LYS A 211 9.52 -14.67 -29.02
CA LYS A 211 9.97 -15.99 -29.53
C LYS A 211 10.41 -15.91 -31.01
N GLU A 212 9.64 -15.18 -31.82
CA GLU A 212 9.97 -14.98 -33.24
C GLU A 212 11.27 -14.18 -33.40
N LEU A 213 11.47 -13.15 -32.57
CA LEU A 213 12.73 -12.39 -32.58
C LEU A 213 13.94 -13.23 -32.14
N VAL A 214 13.78 -14.07 -31.11
CA VAL A 214 14.87 -14.98 -30.65
C VAL A 214 15.23 -15.98 -31.73
N PHE A 215 14.26 -16.54 -32.44
CA PHE A 215 14.57 -17.41 -33.59
C PHE A 215 15.26 -16.64 -34.73
N GLY A 216 14.91 -15.37 -34.92
CA GLY A 216 15.57 -14.49 -35.87
C GLY A 216 17.03 -14.14 -35.51
N GLU A 217 17.44 -14.24 -34.24
CA GLU A 217 18.83 -14.07 -33.83
C GLU A 217 19.72 -15.19 -34.41
N ASP A 218 19.19 -16.42 -34.47
CA ASP A 218 19.91 -17.58 -35.00
C ASP A 218 19.78 -17.70 -36.51
N ASP A 219 18.61 -17.42 -37.10
CA ASP A 219 18.33 -17.56 -38.53
C ASP A 219 17.42 -16.45 -39.07
N LYS A 220 18.02 -15.33 -39.48
CA LYS A 220 17.32 -14.17 -40.06
C LYS A 220 16.70 -14.44 -41.44
N SER A 221 17.10 -15.51 -42.13
CA SER A 221 16.57 -15.83 -43.46
C SER A 221 15.17 -16.45 -43.38
N ASN A 222 14.91 -17.24 -42.35
CA ASN A 222 13.66 -17.97 -42.19
C ASN A 222 12.72 -17.33 -41.15
N TYR A 223 13.25 -16.63 -40.16
CA TYR A 223 12.48 -16.01 -39.04
C TYR A 223 12.58 -14.48 -39.05
N ALA A 224 11.79 -13.85 -38.22
CA ALA A 224 11.70 -12.40 -38.06
C ALA A 224 11.45 -11.64 -39.39
N LYS A 225 10.72 -12.25 -40.34
CA LYS A 225 10.36 -11.59 -41.60
C LYS A 225 9.46 -10.39 -41.32
N PRO A 226 9.60 -9.29 -42.09
CA PRO A 226 8.83 -8.08 -41.89
C PRO A 226 7.32 -8.31 -41.82
N GLU A 227 6.78 -9.20 -42.64
CA GLU A 227 5.35 -9.53 -42.67
C GLU A 227 4.89 -10.22 -41.38
N THR A 228 5.66 -11.22 -40.91
CA THR A 228 5.38 -11.96 -39.67
C THR A 228 5.46 -11.06 -38.46
N ILE A 229 6.49 -10.20 -38.43
CA ILE A 229 6.65 -9.20 -37.36
C ILE A 229 5.50 -8.21 -37.36
N LEU A 230 5.05 -7.73 -38.50
CA LEU A 230 3.91 -6.83 -38.61
C LEU A 230 2.60 -7.47 -38.13
N GLU A 231 2.37 -8.74 -38.47
CA GLU A 231 1.20 -9.51 -38.03
C GLU A 231 1.19 -9.68 -36.50
N LEU A 232 2.31 -10.14 -35.93
CA LEU A 232 2.46 -10.33 -34.47
C LEU A 232 2.29 -8.99 -33.72
N PHE A 233 2.88 -7.91 -34.24
CA PHE A 233 2.78 -6.59 -33.63
C PHE A 233 1.35 -6.02 -33.75
N THR A 234 0.63 -6.35 -34.82
CA THR A 234 -0.79 -6.00 -34.97
C THR A 234 -1.63 -6.71 -33.91
N GLY A 235 -1.34 -7.98 -33.64
CA GLY A 235 -1.95 -8.74 -32.54
C GLY A 235 -1.67 -8.11 -31.17
N ILE A 236 -0.44 -7.64 -30.92
CA ILE A 236 -0.06 -6.90 -29.72
C ILE A 236 -0.91 -5.63 -29.61
N LYS A 237 -0.95 -4.78 -30.65
CA LYS A 237 -1.74 -3.54 -30.64
C LYS A 237 -3.21 -3.77 -30.31
N PHE A 238 -3.81 -4.82 -30.88
CA PHE A 238 -5.21 -5.17 -30.61
C PHE A 238 -5.44 -5.56 -29.14
N ASN A 239 -4.54 -6.38 -28.55
CA ASN A 239 -4.65 -6.77 -27.16
C ASN A 239 -4.43 -5.58 -26.21
N TYR A 240 -3.40 -4.73 -26.50
CA TYR A 240 -3.19 -3.51 -25.71
C TYR A 240 -4.38 -2.55 -25.79
N GLN A 241 -5.00 -2.37 -26.95
CA GLN A 241 -6.17 -1.52 -27.06
C GLN A 241 -7.33 -2.00 -26.18
N ARG A 242 -7.56 -3.32 -26.12
CA ARG A 242 -8.57 -3.91 -25.23
C ARG A 242 -8.22 -3.72 -23.75
N LEU A 243 -6.96 -3.90 -23.40
CA LEU A 243 -6.44 -3.71 -22.06
C LEU A 243 -6.57 -2.24 -21.63
N PHE A 244 -6.12 -1.30 -22.45
CA PHE A 244 -6.19 0.14 -22.17
C PHE A 244 -7.62 0.65 -22.04
N ASN A 245 -8.54 0.19 -22.90
CA ASN A 245 -9.95 0.52 -22.76
C ASN A 245 -10.51 0.05 -21.42
N HIS A 246 -10.11 -1.13 -20.98
CA HIS A 246 -10.60 -1.64 -19.69
C HIS A 246 -9.95 -0.91 -18.51
N TYR A 247 -8.66 -0.58 -18.58
CA TYR A 247 -8.02 0.33 -17.61
C TYR A 247 -8.74 1.66 -17.54
N GLY A 248 -9.15 2.24 -18.70
CA GLY A 248 -9.92 3.46 -18.71
C GLY A 248 -11.23 3.37 -17.90
N TYR A 249 -11.96 2.26 -17.97
CA TYR A 249 -13.16 2.07 -17.13
C TYR A 249 -12.82 1.98 -15.64
N VAL A 250 -11.76 1.26 -15.30
CA VAL A 250 -11.29 1.16 -13.91
C VAL A 250 -10.84 2.51 -13.39
N ASP A 251 -10.08 3.26 -14.18
CA ASP A 251 -9.58 4.60 -13.81
C ASP A 251 -10.72 5.59 -13.59
N VAL A 252 -11.74 5.60 -14.46
CA VAL A 252 -12.92 6.43 -14.27
C VAL A 252 -13.62 6.09 -12.96
N TRP A 253 -13.80 4.81 -12.67
CA TRP A 253 -14.41 4.37 -11.41
C TRP A 253 -13.57 4.80 -10.20
N VAL A 254 -12.28 4.44 -10.18
CA VAL A 254 -11.38 4.71 -9.04
C VAL A 254 -11.28 6.20 -8.78
N ASN A 255 -11.01 7.01 -9.82
CA ASN A 255 -10.90 8.46 -9.66
C ASN A 255 -12.22 9.10 -9.21
N SER A 256 -13.36 8.64 -9.73
CA SER A 256 -14.69 9.13 -9.29
C SER A 256 -14.95 8.76 -7.84
N TYR A 257 -14.61 7.56 -7.44
CA TYR A 257 -14.78 7.09 -6.08
C TYR A 257 -13.88 7.86 -5.10
N ASP A 258 -12.61 8.09 -5.44
CA ASP A 258 -11.70 8.88 -4.61
C ASP A 258 -12.20 10.33 -4.43
N GLN A 259 -12.71 10.97 -5.50
CA GLN A 259 -13.31 12.31 -5.39
C GLN A 259 -14.60 12.30 -4.55
N PHE A 260 -15.42 11.27 -4.69
CA PHE A 260 -16.61 11.10 -3.85
C PHE A 260 -16.23 10.97 -2.37
N MET A 261 -15.19 10.21 -2.06
CA MET A 261 -14.70 10.03 -0.68
C MET A 261 -14.19 11.32 -0.03
N VAL A 262 -13.74 12.30 -0.81
CA VAL A 262 -13.40 13.63 -0.31
C VAL A 262 -14.63 14.38 0.19
N ILE A 263 -15.77 14.25 -0.50
CA ILE A 263 -17.00 15.00 -0.20
C ILE A 263 -17.82 14.36 0.92
N VAL A 264 -17.81 13.04 1.04
CA VAL A 264 -18.62 12.28 2.01
C VAL A 264 -18.54 12.81 3.45
N PRO A 265 -17.36 13.01 4.07
CA PRO A 265 -17.29 13.51 5.44
C PRO A 265 -17.91 14.91 5.57
N TYR A 266 -17.74 15.79 4.56
CA TYR A 266 -18.38 17.12 4.59
C TYR A 266 -19.90 17.05 4.47
N LEU A 267 -20.44 16.11 3.68
CA LEU A 267 -21.89 15.89 3.60
C LEU A 267 -22.46 15.39 4.94
N LEU A 268 -21.71 14.55 5.64
CA LEU A 268 -22.16 13.97 6.92
C LEU A 268 -22.12 14.98 8.07
N VAL A 269 -21.02 15.73 8.21
CA VAL A 269 -20.81 16.60 9.38
C VAL A 269 -20.95 18.10 9.09
N GLY A 270 -20.87 18.52 7.81
CA GLY A 270 -20.93 19.92 7.41
C GLY A 270 -22.15 20.69 7.92
N PRO A 271 -23.38 20.14 7.88
CA PRO A 271 -24.55 20.81 8.45
C PRO A 271 -24.40 21.22 9.92
N GLY A 272 -23.69 20.42 10.72
CA GLY A 272 -23.39 20.71 12.12
C GLY A 272 -22.59 21.99 12.36
N LEU A 273 -21.78 22.42 11.36
CA LEU A 273 -21.05 23.68 11.43
C LEU A 273 -22.00 24.88 11.36
N PHE A 274 -23.01 24.83 10.51
CA PHE A 274 -23.98 25.93 10.35
C PHE A 274 -24.96 26.01 11.50
N THR A 275 -25.24 24.89 12.19
CA THR A 275 -26.04 24.85 13.43
C THR A 275 -25.21 25.17 14.65
N LYS A 276 -23.91 25.43 14.56
CA LYS A 276 -22.96 25.67 15.65
C LYS A 276 -22.83 24.51 16.63
N LEU A 277 -23.22 23.30 16.23
CA LEU A 277 -23.03 22.08 17.04
C LEU A 277 -21.58 21.63 17.05
N ILE A 278 -20.86 21.86 15.95
CA ILE A 278 -19.45 21.52 15.82
C ILE A 278 -18.66 22.70 15.27
N THR A 279 -17.33 22.66 15.46
CA THR A 279 -16.38 23.64 14.96
C THR A 279 -15.78 23.22 13.61
N LEU A 280 -15.16 24.17 12.91
CA LEU A 280 -14.43 23.88 11.66
C LEU A 280 -13.29 22.89 11.90
N GLY A 281 -12.63 22.98 13.05
CA GLY A 281 -11.58 22.03 13.43
C GLY A 281 -12.09 20.59 13.51
N VAL A 282 -13.28 20.37 14.07
CA VAL A 282 -13.90 19.04 14.10
C VAL A 282 -14.20 18.54 12.68
N VAL A 283 -14.75 19.39 11.81
CA VAL A 283 -15.01 19.02 10.41
C VAL A 283 -13.73 18.54 9.69
N VAL A 284 -12.62 19.27 9.86
CA VAL A 284 -11.33 18.91 9.27
C VAL A 284 -10.76 17.63 9.87
N GLN A 285 -10.86 17.46 11.19
CA GLN A 285 -10.43 16.22 11.87
C GLN A 285 -11.19 14.99 11.35
N VAL A 286 -12.52 15.09 11.23
CA VAL A 286 -13.37 14.03 10.68
C VAL A 286 -12.97 13.72 9.24
N SER A 287 -12.80 14.75 8.40
CA SER A 287 -12.41 14.55 6.99
C SER A 287 -11.05 13.84 6.86
N ASN A 288 -10.07 14.26 7.66
CA ASN A 288 -8.75 13.63 7.66
C ASN A 288 -8.79 12.19 8.18
N ALA A 289 -9.49 11.93 9.28
CA ALA A 289 -9.62 10.60 9.86
C ALA A 289 -10.37 9.66 8.92
N PHE A 290 -11.44 10.13 8.27
CA PHE A 290 -12.20 9.39 7.28
C PHE A 290 -11.32 8.99 6.09
N ARG A 291 -10.52 9.93 5.58
CA ARG A 291 -9.53 9.69 4.52
C ARG A 291 -8.49 8.65 4.94
N LYS A 292 -7.99 8.68 6.19
CA LYS A 292 -7.02 7.70 6.69
C LYS A 292 -7.60 6.28 6.77
N VAL A 293 -8.87 6.15 7.14
CA VAL A 293 -9.57 4.87 7.12
C VAL A 293 -9.74 4.38 5.68
N HIS A 294 -10.15 5.24 4.76
CA HIS A 294 -10.28 4.91 3.34
C HIS A 294 -8.94 4.47 2.72
N GLU A 295 -7.86 5.24 2.91
CA GLU A 295 -6.51 4.90 2.47
C GLU A 295 -6.05 3.54 3.03
N GLY A 296 -6.40 3.24 4.29
CA GLY A 296 -6.09 1.99 4.95
C GLY A 296 -6.71 0.78 4.24
N PHE A 297 -7.95 0.86 3.80
CA PHE A 297 -8.58 -0.19 2.99
C PHE A 297 -8.05 -0.24 1.57
N GLY A 298 -7.72 0.92 0.98
CA GLY A 298 -7.26 1.04 -0.40
C GLY A 298 -5.97 0.26 -0.70
N VAL A 299 -5.08 0.07 0.27
CA VAL A 299 -3.83 -0.69 0.09
C VAL A 299 -4.08 -2.08 -0.46
N PHE A 300 -5.08 -2.79 0.02
CA PHE A 300 -5.40 -4.15 -0.45
C PHE A 300 -5.86 -4.17 -1.91
N LEU A 301 -6.43 -3.09 -2.39
CA LEU A 301 -6.89 -2.94 -3.75
C LEU A 301 -5.76 -2.55 -4.71
N TYR A 302 -5.05 -1.49 -4.37
CA TYR A 302 -3.99 -0.94 -5.23
C TYR A 302 -2.78 -1.87 -5.32
N GLN A 303 -2.57 -2.74 -4.34
CA GLN A 303 -1.45 -3.68 -4.29
C GLN A 303 -1.82 -5.11 -4.72
N PHE A 304 -2.98 -5.32 -5.32
CA PHE A 304 -3.45 -6.65 -5.72
C PHE A 304 -2.47 -7.39 -6.64
N THR A 305 -1.86 -6.69 -7.59
CA THR A 305 -0.85 -7.24 -8.51
C THR A 305 0.38 -7.74 -7.74
N GLN A 306 0.90 -6.94 -6.82
CA GLN A 306 2.06 -7.32 -6.00
C GLN A 306 1.74 -8.49 -5.05
N ILE A 307 0.51 -8.53 -4.50
CA ILE A 307 0.03 -9.65 -3.67
C ILE A 307 0.01 -10.95 -4.49
N THR A 308 -0.49 -10.88 -5.72
CA THR A 308 -0.56 -12.04 -6.63
C THR A 308 0.84 -12.50 -7.05
N GLU A 309 1.74 -11.57 -7.34
CA GLU A 309 3.13 -11.85 -7.65
C GLU A 309 3.85 -12.51 -6.46
N LEU A 310 3.68 -11.97 -5.25
CA LEU A 310 4.22 -12.56 -4.02
C LEU A 310 3.76 -13.99 -3.82
N ARG A 311 2.46 -14.26 -4.04
CA ARG A 311 1.89 -15.61 -3.95
C ARG A 311 2.54 -16.58 -4.95
N SER A 312 2.77 -16.12 -6.18
CA SER A 312 3.42 -16.90 -7.22
C SER A 312 4.88 -17.23 -6.86
N ILE A 313 5.65 -16.21 -6.45
CA ILE A 313 7.05 -16.38 -6.01
C ILE A 313 7.13 -17.31 -4.79
N TRP A 314 6.24 -17.11 -3.82
CA TRP A 314 6.15 -17.97 -2.63
C TRP A 314 5.93 -19.44 -3.01
N LYS A 315 5.02 -19.72 -3.94
CA LYS A 315 4.74 -21.07 -4.42
C LYS A 315 5.99 -21.69 -5.05
N ARG A 316 6.65 -20.97 -5.96
CA ARG A 316 7.88 -21.44 -6.63
C ARG A 316 9.02 -21.71 -5.66
N LEU A 317 9.26 -20.80 -4.71
CA LEU A 317 10.30 -20.97 -3.71
C LEU A 317 9.99 -22.15 -2.75
N LYS A 318 8.71 -22.37 -2.43
CA LYS A 318 8.28 -23.52 -1.63
C LYS A 318 8.49 -24.84 -2.38
N GLU A 319 8.10 -24.91 -3.65
CA GLU A 319 8.37 -26.06 -4.52
C GLU A 319 9.88 -26.34 -4.62
N PHE A 320 10.70 -25.31 -4.73
CA PHE A 320 12.14 -25.44 -4.73
C PHE A 320 12.67 -25.98 -3.38
N GLU A 321 12.19 -25.49 -2.24
CA GLU A 321 12.53 -26.05 -0.92
C GLU A 321 12.14 -27.52 -0.78
N ASP A 322 10.99 -27.92 -1.29
CA ASP A 322 10.50 -29.30 -1.25
C ASP A 322 11.37 -30.20 -2.14
N ASN A 323 11.79 -29.74 -3.33
CA ASN A 323 12.73 -30.46 -4.18
C ASN A 323 14.11 -30.59 -3.53
N LEU A 324 14.65 -29.54 -2.91
CA LEU A 324 15.89 -29.60 -2.16
C LEU A 324 15.85 -30.62 -1.01
N ARG A 325 14.69 -30.83 -0.38
CA ARG A 325 14.50 -31.86 0.67
C ARG A 325 14.37 -33.25 0.09
N ARG A 326 13.65 -33.38 -1.03
CA ARG A 326 13.37 -34.66 -1.67
C ARG A 326 14.61 -35.30 -2.27
N PHE A 327 15.47 -34.50 -2.90
CA PHE A 327 16.69 -34.96 -3.57
C PHE A 327 17.95 -34.84 -2.70
N LYS A 328 17.78 -34.57 -1.42
CA LYS A 328 18.87 -34.62 -0.44
C LYS A 328 19.30 -36.07 -0.27
N ALA A 329 20.57 -36.38 -0.64
CA ALA A 329 21.18 -37.69 -0.45
C ALA A 329 21.28 -38.08 1.04
#